data_b5bb58e3b5c4644164755ede899314aa
#
_entry.id   b5bb58e3b5c4644164755ede899314aa
#
_cell.length_a   1.000
_cell.length_b   1.000
_cell.length_c   1.000
_cell.angle_alpha   90.00
_cell.angle_beta   90.00
_cell.angle_gamma   90.00
#
_symmetry.space_group_name_H-M   'P 1'
#
loop_
_entity.id
_entity.type
_entity.pdbx_description
1 polymer ?
#
loop_
_entity_poly.entity_id
_entity_poly.type
_entity_poly.pdbx_seq_one_letter_code
_entity_poly.pdbx_strand_id
1 'polypeptide(L)'
;MSRVTAAAGTVLIFAWTSVARAQDGPGSAAELLRNAAVKGALAAVKTNEPQTIEDQIRFCEIPAPPFKEAARGEALKRTFQELGLQNVRVDKAGNVLGYRPGLAPRPHLVLAAHLDTVFPEGTDVRVRRAGAVLRGPGIGDDCRGLAVLVAIVRAMNDAGVSTPGSMTFVADVGEEGLGDLRGMKQLFNETLKGQVDKFVSIDGTGLGISHNFVGSLRYRVTFKGPGGHSFGAFGLANPIDALGRAVAKISDFQVPAQPKTTFNVGRIGGGTSVNAIPFEAWMEVDMRSEDRAALASVDASFHKAVDSAVAEENARWGKPGMLTVTKDLVGDRPAGSLPADAPIVRTAFEVTRALGWTASSGAGSTDANYPASLGIPSLNVGGGGRGTEAHALGEAFDTTDSWMGTQRALLLAIALAER
;
A
#
# COMPACT_ATOMS: atom_id res chain seq x y z
N MET A 1 -17.79 62.25 -56.87
CA MET A 1 -16.70 61.84 -55.96
C MET A 1 -17.22 62.03 -54.53
N SER A 2 -17.76 60.96 -53.96
CA SER A 2 -18.24 60.95 -52.55
C SER A 2 -17.43 59.93 -51.79
N ARG A 3 -16.79 60.38 -50.72
CA ARG A 3 -16.04 59.53 -49.81
C ARG A 3 -16.98 58.95 -48.75
N VAL A 4 -17.06 57.66 -48.62
CA VAL A 4 -17.74 56.93 -47.52
C VAL A 4 -16.72 56.61 -46.46
N THR A 5 -16.89 57.16 -45.27
CA THR A 5 -16.10 56.79 -44.05
C THR A 5 -16.82 55.65 -43.31
N ALA A 6 -16.15 54.55 -43.19
CA ALA A 6 -16.59 53.41 -42.36
C ALA A 6 -16.06 53.58 -40.92
N ALA A 7 -16.98 53.64 -39.95
CA ALA A 7 -16.65 53.62 -38.55
C ALA A 7 -16.59 52.14 -38.05
N ALA A 8 -15.43 51.73 -37.54
CA ALA A 8 -15.24 50.40 -36.91
C ALA A 8 -15.62 50.50 -35.40
N GLY A 9 -16.71 49.84 -35.03
CA GLY A 9 -17.11 49.71 -33.64
C GLY A 9 -16.43 48.48 -33.00
N THR A 10 -15.60 48.73 -31.99
CA THR A 10 -14.95 47.65 -31.19
C THR A 10 -15.95 47.17 -30.12
N VAL A 11 -16.44 45.97 -30.25
CA VAL A 11 -17.24 45.27 -29.21
C VAL A 11 -16.32 44.62 -28.24
N LEU A 12 -16.23 45.12 -27.01
CA LEU A 12 -15.56 44.50 -25.88
C LEU A 12 -16.50 43.43 -25.30
N ILE A 13 -16.16 42.14 -25.53
CA ILE A 13 -16.84 41.01 -24.89
C ILE A 13 -16.16 40.78 -23.53
N PHE A 14 -16.83 41.17 -22.44
CA PHE A 14 -16.47 40.77 -21.08
C PHE A 14 -16.88 39.31 -20.88
N ALA A 15 -15.90 38.41 -20.93
CA ALA A 15 -16.09 37.02 -20.51
C ALA A 15 -16.15 36.96 -18.95
N TRP A 16 -17.35 36.84 -18.43
CA TRP A 16 -17.53 36.50 -17.01
C TRP A 16 -17.15 35.04 -16.83
N THR A 17 -15.95 34.77 -16.28
CA THR A 17 -15.61 33.49 -15.75
C THR A 17 -16.35 33.32 -14.43
N SER A 18 -17.50 32.67 -14.46
CA SER A 18 -18.19 32.19 -13.27
C SER A 18 -17.33 31.06 -12.68
N VAL A 19 -16.55 31.37 -11.66
CA VAL A 19 -16.00 30.35 -10.76
C VAL A 19 -17.21 29.71 -10.08
N ALA A 20 -17.61 28.53 -10.55
CA ALA A 20 -18.61 27.73 -9.88
C ALA A 20 -18.10 27.41 -8.48
N ARG A 21 -18.59 28.11 -7.45
CA ARG A 21 -18.46 27.71 -6.07
C ARG A 21 -19.14 26.35 -6.00
N ALA A 22 -18.37 25.30 -5.69
CA ALA A 22 -18.94 24.01 -5.32
C ALA A 22 -19.95 24.30 -4.20
N GLN A 23 -21.22 23.99 -4.43
CA GLN A 23 -22.25 24.13 -3.39
C GLN A 23 -21.88 23.20 -2.24
N ASP A 24 -21.82 23.74 -1.04
CA ASP A 24 -21.67 23.00 0.22
C ASP A 24 -22.90 22.07 0.37
N GLY A 25 -22.79 20.85 -0.16
CA GLY A 25 -23.83 19.81 0.00
C GLY A 25 -23.69 19.12 1.36
N PRO A 26 -24.72 18.34 1.79
CA PRO A 26 -24.69 17.54 3.00
C PRO A 26 -23.40 16.67 3.05
N GLY A 27 -22.71 16.64 4.21
CA GLY A 27 -21.47 15.90 4.39
C GLY A 27 -20.24 16.54 3.73
N SER A 28 -20.30 17.84 3.34
CA SER A 28 -19.09 18.57 2.91
C SER A 28 -18.14 18.78 4.08
N ALA A 29 -16.82 18.83 3.81
CA ALA A 29 -15.83 19.10 4.86
C ALA A 29 -16.12 20.39 5.63
N ALA A 30 -16.62 21.43 4.94
CA ALA A 30 -16.99 22.70 5.56
C ALA A 30 -18.21 22.58 6.49
N GLU A 31 -19.17 21.74 6.17
CA GLU A 31 -20.33 21.45 7.04
C GLU A 31 -19.90 20.63 8.25
N LEU A 32 -19.12 19.58 8.07
CA LEU A 32 -18.59 18.76 9.15
C LEU A 32 -17.79 19.60 10.16
N LEU A 33 -16.98 20.55 9.68
CA LEU A 33 -16.23 21.47 10.53
C LEU A 33 -17.12 22.47 11.31
N ARG A 34 -18.43 22.60 11.01
CA ARG A 34 -19.39 23.35 11.83
C ARG A 34 -20.01 22.51 12.94
N ASN A 35 -20.00 21.17 12.81
CA ASN A 35 -20.56 20.25 13.79
C ASN A 35 -19.73 20.26 15.09
N ALA A 36 -20.39 20.45 16.23
CA ALA A 36 -19.73 20.56 17.54
C ALA A 36 -18.99 19.27 17.95
N ALA A 37 -19.59 18.10 17.72
CA ALA A 37 -18.95 16.80 18.03
C ALA A 37 -17.71 16.57 17.16
N VAL A 38 -17.77 16.89 15.86
CA VAL A 38 -16.60 16.78 14.96
C VAL A 38 -15.49 17.73 15.39
N LYS A 39 -15.81 18.99 15.75
CA LYS A 39 -14.81 19.92 16.30
C LYS A 39 -14.18 19.40 17.58
N GLY A 40 -15.01 18.85 18.48
CA GLY A 40 -14.55 18.22 19.71
C GLY A 40 -13.59 17.06 19.46
N ALA A 41 -13.93 16.17 18.51
CA ALA A 41 -13.09 15.04 18.11
C ALA A 41 -11.75 15.49 17.52
N LEU A 42 -11.76 16.49 16.63
CA LEU A 42 -10.53 17.07 16.07
C LEU A 42 -9.64 17.71 17.15
N ALA A 43 -10.24 18.43 18.11
CA ALA A 43 -9.49 18.97 19.23
C ALA A 43 -8.91 17.88 20.13
N ALA A 44 -9.70 16.82 20.42
CA ALA A 44 -9.26 15.66 21.19
C ALA A 44 -8.06 14.96 20.54
N VAL A 45 -8.05 14.76 19.22
CA VAL A 45 -6.88 14.22 18.50
C VAL A 45 -5.61 15.00 18.82
N LYS A 46 -5.66 16.34 18.73
CA LYS A 46 -4.47 17.17 19.00
C LYS A 46 -4.05 17.11 20.47
N THR A 47 -5.00 17.17 21.39
CA THR A 47 -4.73 17.12 22.84
C THR A 47 -4.18 15.76 23.26
N ASN A 48 -4.67 14.68 22.66
CA ASN A 48 -4.29 13.30 22.99
C ASN A 48 -3.14 12.77 22.13
N GLU A 49 -2.48 13.61 21.31
CA GLU A 49 -1.33 13.16 20.52
C GLU A 49 -0.21 12.51 21.34
N PRO A 50 0.12 12.99 22.57
CA PRO A 50 1.09 12.27 23.42
C PRO A 50 0.69 10.80 23.65
N GLN A 51 -0.60 10.53 23.91
CA GLN A 51 -1.09 9.15 24.08
C GLN A 51 -1.01 8.35 22.76
N THR A 52 -1.29 8.99 21.62
CA THR A 52 -1.15 8.36 20.30
C THR A 52 0.30 7.96 20.05
N ILE A 53 1.26 8.79 20.45
CA ILE A 53 2.70 8.49 20.35
C ILE A 53 3.08 7.31 21.26
N GLU A 54 2.56 7.24 22.49
CA GLU A 54 2.82 6.11 23.37
C GLU A 54 2.18 4.81 22.84
N ASP A 55 1.00 4.88 22.23
CA ASP A 55 0.37 3.73 21.55
C ASP A 55 1.23 3.27 20.35
N GLN A 56 1.77 4.23 19.56
CA GLN A 56 2.68 3.94 18.43
C GLN A 56 3.94 3.19 18.92
N ILE A 57 4.59 3.67 19.99
CA ILE A 57 5.76 3.02 20.59
C ILE A 57 5.38 1.62 21.08
N ARG A 58 4.32 1.50 21.85
CA ARG A 58 3.84 0.24 22.43
C ARG A 58 3.57 -0.82 21.38
N PHE A 59 2.93 -0.48 20.26
CA PHE A 59 2.69 -1.44 19.18
C PHE A 59 3.98 -1.78 18.46
N CYS A 60 4.87 -0.81 18.26
CA CYS A 60 6.12 -1.00 17.54
C CYS A 60 7.07 -1.96 18.30
N GLU A 61 7.12 -1.87 19.62
CA GLU A 61 7.97 -2.71 20.45
C GLU A 61 7.49 -4.17 20.57
N ILE A 62 6.35 -4.53 19.96
CA ILE A 62 5.92 -5.91 19.79
C ILE A 62 6.41 -6.41 18.43
N PRO A 63 7.35 -7.37 18.36
CA PRO A 63 7.85 -7.89 17.09
C PRO A 63 6.71 -8.44 16.23
N ALA A 64 6.69 -8.05 14.96
CA ALA A 64 5.73 -8.55 13.97
C ALA A 64 6.41 -8.78 12.62
N PRO A 65 7.37 -9.72 12.53
CA PRO A 65 7.96 -10.09 11.27
C PRO A 65 6.90 -10.74 10.36
N PRO A 66 7.12 -10.77 9.04
CA PRO A 66 6.17 -11.37 8.10
C PRO A 66 5.74 -12.77 8.54
N PHE A 67 4.45 -13.06 8.49
CA PHE A 67 3.79 -14.30 8.95
C PHE A 67 3.81 -14.57 10.46
N LYS A 68 4.28 -13.63 11.29
CA LYS A 68 4.34 -13.76 12.77
C LYS A 68 3.73 -12.55 13.49
N GLU A 69 2.69 -11.98 12.94
CA GLU A 69 2.03 -10.76 13.41
C GLU A 69 1.12 -10.98 14.64
N ALA A 70 0.88 -12.23 15.01
CA ALA A 70 -0.15 -12.60 15.98
C ALA A 70 -0.03 -11.88 17.35
N ALA A 71 1.20 -11.67 17.84
CA ALA A 71 1.42 -11.00 19.13
C ALA A 71 0.99 -9.53 19.10
N ARG A 72 1.35 -8.80 18.04
CA ARG A 72 0.93 -7.41 17.81
C ARG A 72 -0.56 -7.34 17.56
N GLY A 73 -1.11 -8.27 16.76
CA GLY A 73 -2.54 -8.40 16.52
C GLY A 73 -3.35 -8.59 17.80
N GLU A 74 -2.90 -9.41 18.75
CA GLU A 74 -3.59 -9.60 20.03
C GLU A 74 -3.58 -8.33 20.90
N ALA A 75 -2.52 -7.52 20.83
CA ALA A 75 -2.48 -6.21 21.50
C ALA A 75 -3.51 -5.24 20.90
N LEU A 76 -3.61 -5.17 19.55
CA LEU A 76 -4.62 -4.37 18.85
C LEU A 76 -6.04 -4.85 19.14
N LYS A 77 -6.28 -6.16 19.17
CA LYS A 77 -7.57 -6.76 19.51
C LYS A 77 -8.05 -6.32 20.88
N ARG A 78 -7.19 -6.40 21.90
CA ARG A 78 -7.51 -5.92 23.27
C ARG A 78 -7.83 -4.42 23.25
N THR A 79 -7.02 -3.61 22.57
CA THR A 79 -7.25 -2.17 22.46
C THR A 79 -8.59 -1.85 21.78
N PHE A 80 -8.96 -2.57 20.71
CA PHE A 80 -10.27 -2.40 20.05
C PHE A 80 -11.44 -2.78 20.97
N GLN A 81 -11.28 -3.83 21.80
CA GLN A 81 -12.28 -4.21 22.81
C GLN A 81 -12.42 -3.15 23.91
N GLU A 82 -11.32 -2.65 24.43
CA GLU A 82 -11.28 -1.58 25.44
C GLU A 82 -11.92 -0.28 24.95
N LEU A 83 -11.80 0.02 23.67
CA LEU A 83 -12.43 1.17 23.00
C LEU A 83 -13.91 0.93 22.65
N GLY A 84 -14.48 -0.22 22.98
CA GLY A 84 -15.90 -0.54 22.80
C GLY A 84 -16.29 -0.82 21.34
N LEU A 85 -15.35 -1.15 20.46
CA LEU A 85 -15.72 -1.64 19.13
C LEU A 85 -16.48 -2.96 19.23
N GLN A 86 -17.49 -3.13 18.39
CA GLN A 86 -18.32 -4.32 18.36
C GLN A 86 -17.69 -5.42 17.48
N ASN A 87 -18.09 -6.66 17.69
CA ASN A 87 -17.66 -7.82 16.90
C ASN A 87 -16.13 -7.90 16.70
N VAL A 88 -15.37 -7.53 17.74
CA VAL A 88 -13.92 -7.62 17.69
C VAL A 88 -13.47 -9.06 17.54
N ARG A 89 -12.80 -9.37 16.45
CA ARG A 89 -12.39 -10.72 16.08
C ARG A 89 -11.11 -10.74 15.26
N VAL A 90 -10.51 -11.92 15.19
CA VAL A 90 -9.41 -12.23 14.26
C VAL A 90 -9.99 -13.11 13.15
N ASP A 91 -9.69 -12.80 11.90
CA ASP A 91 -10.10 -13.63 10.78
C ASP A 91 -9.09 -14.76 10.46
N LYS A 92 -9.36 -15.54 9.40
CA LYS A 92 -8.53 -16.71 9.05
C LYS A 92 -7.09 -16.35 8.64
N ALA A 93 -6.86 -15.15 8.09
CA ALA A 93 -5.53 -14.70 7.71
C ALA A 93 -4.75 -14.12 8.91
N GLY A 94 -5.45 -13.70 9.96
CA GLY A 94 -4.86 -13.04 11.12
C GLY A 94 -5.19 -11.55 11.23
N ASN A 95 -6.04 -10.99 10.33
CA ASN A 95 -6.51 -9.62 10.45
C ASN A 95 -7.33 -9.45 11.73
N VAL A 96 -7.11 -8.35 12.44
CA VAL A 96 -7.92 -7.95 13.60
C VAL A 96 -8.96 -6.94 13.15
N LEU A 97 -10.22 -7.26 13.33
CA LEU A 97 -11.34 -6.39 12.94
C LEU A 97 -12.10 -5.90 14.17
N GLY A 98 -12.53 -4.64 14.14
CA GLY A 98 -13.46 -4.06 15.10
C GLY A 98 -14.52 -3.22 14.39
N TYR A 99 -15.80 -3.46 14.65
CA TYR A 99 -16.92 -2.81 14.00
C TYR A 99 -17.47 -1.65 14.84
N ARG A 100 -17.68 -0.50 14.21
CA ARG A 100 -18.38 0.65 14.76
C ARG A 100 -19.68 0.87 14.00
N PRO A 101 -20.86 0.68 14.62
CA PRO A 101 -22.14 0.93 13.98
C PRO A 101 -22.33 2.41 13.69
N GLY A 102 -22.91 2.70 12.52
CA GLY A 102 -23.54 3.98 12.22
C GLY A 102 -25.06 3.93 12.48
N LEU A 103 -25.77 4.96 12.04
CA LEU A 103 -27.24 4.97 12.06
C LEU A 103 -27.84 3.94 11.08
N ALA A 104 -27.10 3.65 10.01
CA ALA A 104 -27.39 2.60 9.05
C ALA A 104 -26.14 1.75 8.78
N PRO A 105 -26.29 0.51 8.28
CA PRO A 105 -25.14 -0.33 7.94
C PRO A 105 -24.32 0.18 6.75
N ARG A 106 -24.91 1.03 5.91
CA ARG A 106 -24.27 1.60 4.72
C ARG A 106 -24.42 3.13 4.69
N PRO A 107 -23.46 3.86 4.06
CA PRO A 107 -22.24 3.31 3.46
C PRO A 107 -21.33 2.63 4.51
N HIS A 108 -20.65 1.58 4.12
CA HIS A 108 -19.73 0.86 4.99
C HIS A 108 -18.28 1.18 4.58
N LEU A 109 -17.59 1.89 5.44
CA LEU A 109 -16.18 2.27 5.28
C LEU A 109 -15.28 1.29 6.04
N VAL A 110 -14.22 0.83 5.39
CA VAL A 110 -13.10 0.15 6.06
C VAL A 110 -11.92 1.09 6.17
N LEU A 111 -11.35 1.20 7.39
CA LEU A 111 -10.07 1.85 7.65
C LEU A 111 -9.08 0.76 8.08
N ALA A 112 -7.91 0.72 7.45
CA ALA A 112 -6.90 -0.30 7.71
C ALA A 112 -5.52 0.30 7.96
N ALA A 113 -4.68 -0.45 8.70
CA ALA A 113 -3.26 -0.22 8.89
C ALA A 113 -2.60 -1.58 9.14
N HIS A 114 -1.41 -1.82 8.59
CA HIS A 114 -0.84 -3.16 8.64
C HIS A 114 -0.03 -3.44 9.93
N LEU A 115 -0.07 -4.70 10.34
CA LEU A 115 0.60 -5.19 11.55
C LEU A 115 2.06 -5.54 11.31
N ASP A 116 2.37 -6.07 10.13
CA ASP A 116 3.70 -6.59 9.82
C ASP A 116 4.73 -5.50 9.54
N THR A 117 5.97 -5.90 9.50
CA THR A 117 7.11 -5.07 9.09
C THR A 117 8.02 -5.89 8.17
N VAL A 118 8.91 -5.22 7.43
CA VAL A 118 9.93 -5.90 6.59
C VAL A 118 11.02 -6.62 7.40
N PHE A 119 11.07 -6.42 8.72
CA PHE A 119 12.19 -6.86 9.54
C PHE A 119 12.05 -8.32 9.96
N PRO A 120 13.14 -9.12 9.85
CA PRO A 120 13.11 -10.53 10.22
C PRO A 120 13.00 -10.73 11.73
N GLU A 121 12.63 -11.96 12.11
CA GLU A 121 12.59 -12.37 13.51
C GLU A 121 13.96 -12.18 14.19
N GLY A 122 13.95 -11.73 15.45
CA GLY A 122 15.15 -11.42 16.22
C GLY A 122 15.67 -9.99 16.04
N THR A 123 15.05 -9.17 15.18
CA THR A 123 15.37 -7.74 15.09
C THR A 123 15.04 -7.04 16.41
N ASP A 124 15.94 -6.19 16.90
CA ASP A 124 15.67 -5.31 18.07
C ASP A 124 14.71 -4.20 17.66
N VAL A 125 13.46 -4.33 18.09
CA VAL A 125 12.36 -3.38 17.80
C VAL A 125 12.14 -2.34 18.89
N ARG A 126 13.05 -2.22 19.88
CA ARG A 126 12.93 -1.22 20.93
C ARG A 126 13.03 0.18 20.35
N VAL A 127 12.11 1.04 20.75
CA VAL A 127 12.04 2.43 20.29
C VAL A 127 12.91 3.32 21.18
N ARG A 128 13.76 4.12 20.55
CA ARG A 128 14.60 5.12 21.24
C ARG A 128 14.06 6.52 20.96
N ARG A 129 13.81 7.28 22.02
CA ARG A 129 13.31 8.66 21.90
C ARG A 129 14.45 9.67 22.10
N ALA A 130 14.56 10.62 21.17
CA ALA A 130 15.48 11.75 21.24
C ALA A 130 14.70 13.04 20.92
N GLY A 131 14.18 13.70 21.93
CA GLY A 131 13.29 14.86 21.77
C GLY A 131 12.00 14.48 21.04
N ALA A 132 11.74 15.12 19.91
CA ALA A 132 10.59 14.82 19.06
C ALA A 132 10.81 13.61 18.12
N VAL A 133 12.03 13.07 18.06
CA VAL A 133 12.35 11.98 17.12
C VAL A 133 12.31 10.63 17.84
N LEU A 134 11.54 9.70 17.30
CA LEU A 134 11.51 8.28 17.66
C LEU A 134 12.35 7.51 16.65
N ARG A 135 13.14 6.53 17.13
CA ARG A 135 13.95 5.65 16.27
C ARG A 135 13.66 4.20 16.63
N GLY A 136 13.31 3.41 15.63
CA GLY A 136 13.05 1.98 15.77
C GLY A 136 12.50 1.41 14.47
N PRO A 137 12.81 0.13 14.17
CA PRO A 137 12.33 -0.55 12.97
C PRO A 137 10.80 -0.58 12.91
N GLY A 138 10.20 -0.05 11.83
CA GLY A 138 8.75 -0.01 11.64
C GLY A 138 8.03 1.12 12.39
N ILE A 139 8.76 2.09 12.97
CA ILE A 139 8.14 3.15 13.79
C ILE A 139 7.23 4.08 12.97
N GLY A 140 7.53 4.28 11.69
CA GLY A 140 6.72 5.04 10.76
C GLY A 140 5.85 4.11 9.90
N ASP A 141 6.37 2.93 9.57
CA ASP A 141 5.83 1.95 8.65
C ASP A 141 5.63 0.59 9.34
N ASP A 142 4.42 0.21 9.88
CA ASP A 142 3.23 1.07 9.94
C ASP A 142 2.70 1.20 11.39
N CYS A 143 3.61 1.24 12.37
CA CYS A 143 3.19 1.48 13.76
C CYS A 143 2.45 2.81 13.93
N ARG A 144 2.73 3.79 13.05
CA ARG A 144 2.01 5.06 13.03
C ARG A 144 0.57 4.89 12.58
N GLY A 145 0.31 4.17 11.51
CA GLY A 145 -1.05 3.90 11.02
C GLY A 145 -1.88 3.15 12.07
N LEU A 146 -1.31 2.14 12.72
CA LEU A 146 -1.97 1.42 13.82
C LEU A 146 -2.38 2.35 14.97
N ALA A 147 -1.49 3.27 15.38
CA ALA A 147 -1.79 4.25 16.41
C ALA A 147 -2.87 5.25 15.97
N VAL A 148 -2.86 5.64 14.70
CA VAL A 148 -3.89 6.54 14.13
C VAL A 148 -5.26 5.87 14.12
N LEU A 149 -5.37 4.57 13.77
CA LEU A 149 -6.65 3.84 13.87
C LEU A 149 -7.23 3.92 15.27
N VAL A 150 -6.40 3.65 16.30
CA VAL A 150 -6.79 3.71 17.71
C VAL A 150 -7.20 5.13 18.13
N ALA A 151 -6.43 6.14 17.71
CA ALA A 151 -6.70 7.54 18.04
C ALA A 151 -8.02 8.04 17.41
N ILE A 152 -8.36 7.61 16.20
CA ILE A 152 -9.64 7.93 15.55
C ILE A 152 -10.80 7.39 16.38
N VAL A 153 -10.76 6.11 16.77
CA VAL A 153 -11.83 5.49 17.59
C VAL A 153 -11.99 6.22 18.91
N ARG A 154 -10.87 6.49 19.62
CA ARG A 154 -10.86 7.21 20.89
C ARG A 154 -11.49 8.60 20.74
N ALA A 155 -11.06 9.39 19.76
CA ALA A 155 -11.57 10.73 19.54
C ALA A 155 -13.06 10.77 19.19
N MET A 156 -13.54 9.81 18.38
CA MET A 156 -14.97 9.67 18.08
C MET A 156 -15.78 9.31 19.32
N ASN A 157 -15.27 8.46 20.21
CA ASN A 157 -15.94 8.09 21.46
C ASN A 157 -16.00 9.27 22.42
N ASP A 158 -14.86 9.93 22.65
CA ASP A 158 -14.75 11.05 23.60
C ASP A 158 -15.67 12.22 23.24
N ALA A 159 -15.84 12.47 21.95
CA ALA A 159 -16.68 13.56 21.44
C ALA A 159 -18.12 13.14 21.10
N GLY A 160 -18.48 11.87 21.28
CA GLY A 160 -19.81 11.36 20.93
C GLY A 160 -20.16 11.47 19.44
N VAL A 161 -19.16 11.30 18.54
CA VAL A 161 -19.41 11.38 17.09
C VAL A 161 -20.21 10.16 16.65
N SER A 162 -21.36 10.40 16.04
CA SER A 162 -22.17 9.41 15.32
C SER A 162 -22.10 9.67 13.82
N THR A 163 -22.11 8.62 13.03
CA THR A 163 -22.07 8.70 11.55
C THR A 163 -23.30 8.03 10.93
N PRO A 164 -23.82 8.49 9.80
CA PRO A 164 -24.88 7.81 9.07
C PRO A 164 -24.50 6.38 8.70
N GLY A 165 -23.35 6.19 8.08
CA GLY A 165 -22.82 4.88 7.71
C GLY A 165 -21.95 4.25 8.79
N SER A 166 -21.69 2.96 8.64
CA SER A 166 -20.86 2.16 9.55
C SER A 166 -19.38 2.16 9.16
N MET A 167 -18.52 1.78 10.13
CA MET A 167 -17.08 1.66 9.92
C MET A 167 -16.57 0.31 10.45
N THR A 168 -15.60 -0.28 9.77
CA THR A 168 -14.78 -1.36 10.32
C THR A 168 -13.32 -0.91 10.35
N PHE A 169 -12.72 -1.02 11.54
CA PHE A 169 -11.29 -0.78 11.75
C PHE A 169 -10.56 -2.12 11.64
N VAL A 170 -9.50 -2.16 10.84
CA VAL A 170 -8.75 -3.38 10.55
C VAL A 170 -7.28 -3.14 10.82
N ALA A 171 -6.68 -3.95 11.70
CA ALA A 171 -5.25 -4.10 11.75
C ALA A 171 -4.93 -5.39 10.96
N ASP A 172 -4.37 -5.24 9.79
CA ASP A 172 -4.24 -6.34 8.84
C ASP A 172 -2.84 -6.93 8.80
N VAL A 173 -2.69 -8.00 8.03
CA VAL A 173 -1.47 -8.81 7.96
C VAL A 173 -0.99 -8.99 6.54
N GLY A 174 0.33 -9.02 6.36
CA GLY A 174 0.95 -9.40 5.09
C GLY A 174 0.88 -8.30 4.04
N GLU A 175 0.96 -7.04 4.45
CA GLU A 175 1.20 -5.93 3.53
C GLU A 175 2.60 -6.07 2.95
N GLU A 176 3.59 -6.39 3.77
CA GLU A 176 4.99 -6.33 3.43
C GLU A 176 5.53 -7.56 2.67
N GLY A 177 6.46 -7.28 1.78
CA GLY A 177 7.31 -8.28 1.13
C GLY A 177 6.56 -9.46 0.51
N LEU A 178 6.82 -10.66 1.02
CA LEU A 178 6.20 -11.91 0.58
C LEU A 178 4.83 -12.17 1.23
N GLY A 179 4.36 -11.26 2.08
CA GLY A 179 3.01 -11.30 2.65
C GLY A 179 1.91 -11.20 1.59
N ASP A 180 2.22 -10.54 0.46
CA ASP A 180 1.43 -10.56 -0.77
C ASP A 180 -0.02 -10.12 -0.58
N LEU A 181 -0.25 -9.14 0.29
CA LEU A 181 -1.58 -8.62 0.66
C LEU A 181 -2.55 -9.72 1.13
N ARG A 182 -2.04 -10.78 1.78
CA ARG A 182 -2.88 -11.92 2.17
C ARG A 182 -4.04 -11.52 3.08
N GLY A 183 -3.82 -10.52 3.93
CA GLY A 183 -4.85 -9.95 4.79
C GLY A 183 -5.98 -9.32 3.97
N MET A 184 -5.64 -8.48 3.01
CA MET A 184 -6.62 -7.85 2.14
C MET A 184 -7.33 -8.85 1.23
N LYS A 185 -6.60 -9.84 0.68
CA LYS A 185 -7.20 -10.93 -0.10
C LYS A 185 -8.24 -11.69 0.73
N GLN A 186 -7.92 -12.04 1.97
CA GLN A 186 -8.87 -12.68 2.90
C GLN A 186 -10.07 -11.76 3.21
N LEU A 187 -9.79 -10.49 3.50
CA LEU A 187 -10.82 -9.52 3.89
C LEU A 187 -11.89 -9.35 2.82
N PHE A 188 -11.48 -9.11 1.57
CA PHE A 188 -12.40 -8.82 0.47
C PHE A 188 -12.97 -10.05 -0.22
N ASN A 189 -12.27 -11.20 -0.19
CA ASN A 189 -12.77 -12.43 -0.82
C ASN A 189 -13.67 -13.25 0.09
N GLU A 190 -13.49 -13.17 1.42
CA GLU A 190 -14.22 -13.98 2.39
C GLU A 190 -14.85 -13.14 3.52
N THR A 191 -14.02 -12.47 4.35
CA THR A 191 -14.40 -11.93 5.67
C THR A 191 -15.49 -10.85 5.57
N LEU A 192 -15.34 -9.88 4.63
CA LEU A 192 -16.27 -8.78 4.35
C LEU A 192 -16.71 -8.74 2.88
N LYS A 193 -16.70 -9.88 2.20
CA LYS A 193 -17.05 -10.00 0.77
C LYS A 193 -18.38 -9.32 0.46
N GLY A 194 -18.37 -8.34 -0.47
CA GLY A 194 -19.55 -7.60 -0.92
C GLY A 194 -20.19 -6.66 0.12
N GLN A 195 -19.51 -6.45 1.27
CA GLN A 195 -20.04 -5.62 2.35
C GLN A 195 -19.39 -4.22 2.39
N VAL A 196 -18.28 -4.00 1.70
CA VAL A 196 -17.48 -2.76 1.77
C VAL A 196 -17.82 -1.84 0.61
N ASP A 197 -18.16 -0.58 0.92
CA ASP A 197 -18.43 0.46 -0.08
C ASP A 197 -17.20 1.33 -0.37
N LYS A 198 -16.32 1.52 0.62
CA LYS A 198 -15.11 2.35 0.51
C LYS A 198 -14.01 1.80 1.42
N PHE A 199 -12.78 2.04 1.00
CA PHE A 199 -11.60 1.60 1.74
C PHE A 199 -10.57 2.73 1.86
N VAL A 200 -9.95 2.85 3.03
CA VAL A 200 -8.82 3.75 3.26
C VAL A 200 -7.77 3.00 4.08
N SER A 201 -6.56 2.83 3.52
CA SER A 201 -5.39 2.48 4.32
C SER A 201 -4.75 3.74 4.91
N ILE A 202 -4.24 3.61 6.11
CA ILE A 202 -3.46 4.64 6.80
C ILE A 202 -2.06 4.07 6.92
N ASP A 203 -1.20 4.41 5.96
CA ASP A 203 0.10 3.79 5.78
C ASP A 203 1.11 4.83 5.34
N GLY A 204 2.29 4.82 5.97
CA GLY A 204 3.34 5.80 5.80
C GLY A 204 3.12 7.09 6.59
N THR A 205 3.97 8.07 6.35
CA THR A 205 4.05 9.32 7.11
C THR A 205 3.62 10.53 6.28
N GLY A 206 3.51 11.70 6.95
CA GLY A 206 3.14 12.96 6.30
C GLY A 206 1.67 13.05 5.91
N LEU A 207 1.36 13.92 4.95
CA LEU A 207 0.01 14.21 4.47
C LEU A 207 -0.23 13.77 3.03
N GLY A 208 0.57 12.84 2.50
CA GLY A 208 0.39 12.28 1.17
C GLY A 208 -0.97 11.58 1.00
N ILE A 209 -1.48 11.58 -0.21
CA ILE A 209 -2.67 10.85 -0.63
C ILE A 209 -2.29 10.03 -1.86
N SER A 210 -2.37 8.70 -1.79
CA SER A 210 -2.17 7.83 -2.94
C SER A 210 -3.51 7.29 -3.41
N HIS A 211 -3.75 7.40 -4.71
CA HIS A 211 -4.92 6.88 -5.40
C HIS A 211 -4.54 6.15 -6.70
N ASN A 212 -3.25 6.06 -6.98
CA ASN A 212 -2.64 5.23 -8.02
C ASN A 212 -1.83 4.14 -7.33
N PHE A 213 -2.17 2.88 -7.58
CA PHE A 213 -1.58 1.75 -6.90
C PHE A 213 -0.74 0.92 -7.87
N VAL A 214 0.56 0.85 -7.56
CA VAL A 214 1.57 0.14 -8.37
C VAL A 214 1.41 -1.35 -8.14
N GLY A 215 1.07 -2.06 -9.20
CA GLY A 215 1.03 -3.54 -9.16
C GLY A 215 2.43 -4.15 -9.25
N SER A 216 2.57 -5.37 -8.73
CA SER A 216 3.80 -6.13 -8.85
C SER A 216 3.54 -7.62 -9.05
N LEU A 217 4.37 -8.24 -9.89
CA LEU A 217 4.48 -9.69 -10.03
C LEU A 217 5.88 -10.12 -9.62
N ARG A 218 5.96 -11.09 -8.71
CA ARG A 218 7.22 -11.60 -8.18
C ARG A 218 7.31 -13.10 -8.42
N TYR A 219 8.42 -13.53 -9.00
CA TYR A 219 8.65 -14.93 -9.30
C TYR A 219 9.92 -15.45 -8.66
N ARG A 220 9.85 -16.67 -8.16
CA ARG A 220 11.00 -17.53 -7.96
C ARG A 220 11.11 -18.49 -9.14
N VAL A 221 12.22 -18.37 -9.87
CA VAL A 221 12.51 -19.24 -11.02
C VAL A 221 13.57 -20.23 -10.64
N THR A 222 13.28 -21.52 -10.76
CA THR A 222 14.22 -22.58 -10.42
C THR A 222 14.53 -23.43 -11.66
N PHE A 223 15.80 -23.44 -12.06
CA PHE A 223 16.33 -24.23 -13.15
C PHE A 223 16.92 -25.52 -12.58
N LYS A 224 16.54 -26.69 -13.11
CA LYS A 224 17.05 -28.00 -12.69
C LYS A 224 17.65 -28.76 -13.84
N GLY A 225 18.80 -29.39 -13.59
CA GLY A 225 19.55 -30.16 -14.58
C GLY A 225 20.10 -31.46 -13.97
N PRO A 226 20.82 -32.27 -14.78
CA PRO A 226 21.29 -33.55 -14.35
C PRO A 226 22.40 -33.50 -13.29
N GLY A 227 23.17 -32.41 -13.23
CA GLY A 227 24.37 -32.31 -12.43
C GLY A 227 25.50 -33.22 -12.95
N GLY A 228 26.70 -33.04 -12.44
CA GLY A 228 27.83 -33.95 -12.79
C GLY A 228 29.20 -33.33 -12.54
N HIS A 229 30.24 -34.13 -12.78
CA HIS A 229 31.62 -33.65 -12.70
C HIS A 229 31.97 -32.75 -13.89
N SER A 230 32.46 -31.54 -13.65
CA SER A 230 32.65 -30.51 -14.68
C SER A 230 33.51 -30.97 -15.87
N PHE A 231 34.51 -31.81 -15.66
CA PHE A 231 35.35 -32.37 -16.72
C PHE A 231 34.75 -33.69 -17.25
N GLY A 232 34.44 -34.65 -16.37
CA GLY A 232 34.01 -35.99 -16.80
C GLY A 232 32.63 -36.05 -17.43
N ALA A 233 31.73 -35.11 -17.06
CA ALA A 233 30.39 -35.01 -17.58
C ALA A 233 30.20 -33.75 -18.50
N PHE A 234 31.30 -33.22 -19.04
CA PHE A 234 31.24 -32.09 -19.96
C PHE A 234 30.32 -32.38 -21.16
N GLY A 235 29.43 -31.45 -21.46
CA GLY A 235 28.40 -31.64 -22.49
C GLY A 235 27.00 -31.91 -21.92
N LEU A 236 26.81 -31.82 -20.61
CA LEU A 236 25.51 -31.78 -20.00
C LEU A 236 25.01 -30.32 -19.87
N ALA A 237 23.70 -30.13 -19.98
CA ALA A 237 23.07 -28.82 -19.79
C ALA A 237 23.27 -28.32 -18.36
N ASN A 238 23.60 -27.04 -18.24
CA ASN A 238 23.99 -26.40 -16.99
C ASN A 238 22.92 -25.40 -16.53
N PRO A 239 22.26 -25.60 -15.35
CA PRO A 239 21.30 -24.66 -14.80
C PRO A 239 21.83 -23.23 -14.61
N ILE A 240 23.10 -23.04 -14.24
CA ILE A 240 23.69 -21.70 -14.09
C ILE A 240 23.85 -21.01 -15.47
N ASP A 241 24.21 -21.76 -16.53
CA ASP A 241 24.33 -21.19 -17.86
C ASP A 241 22.96 -20.73 -18.40
N ALA A 242 21.89 -21.53 -18.16
CA ALA A 242 20.54 -21.16 -18.51
C ALA A 242 20.05 -19.95 -17.70
N LEU A 243 20.34 -19.89 -16.39
CA LEU A 243 20.06 -18.74 -15.56
C LEU A 243 20.77 -17.48 -16.10
N GLY A 244 22.06 -17.57 -16.42
CA GLY A 244 22.82 -16.45 -16.99
C GLY A 244 22.21 -15.91 -18.29
N ARG A 245 21.76 -16.84 -19.19
CA ARG A 245 21.03 -16.46 -20.43
C ARG A 245 19.71 -15.77 -20.12
N ALA A 246 18.94 -16.27 -19.14
CA ALA A 246 17.68 -15.66 -18.73
C ALA A 246 17.89 -14.25 -18.16
N VAL A 247 18.88 -14.07 -17.28
CA VAL A 247 19.22 -12.74 -16.71
C VAL A 247 19.64 -11.77 -17.81
N ALA A 248 20.47 -12.19 -18.75
CA ALA A 248 20.87 -11.35 -19.88
C ALA A 248 19.66 -10.88 -20.71
N LYS A 249 18.75 -11.82 -21.06
CA LYS A 249 17.54 -11.49 -21.81
C LYS A 249 16.60 -10.55 -21.04
N ILE A 250 16.46 -10.74 -19.73
CA ILE A 250 15.65 -9.87 -18.87
C ILE A 250 16.26 -8.47 -18.80
N SER A 251 17.59 -8.36 -18.68
CA SER A 251 18.28 -7.07 -18.61
C SER A 251 18.10 -6.20 -19.86
N ASP A 252 17.77 -6.81 -21.00
CA ASP A 252 17.56 -6.13 -22.28
C ASP A 252 16.10 -5.69 -22.51
N PHE A 253 15.19 -5.91 -21.54
CA PHE A 253 13.79 -5.52 -21.72
C PHE A 253 13.64 -4.01 -21.92
N GLN A 254 12.79 -3.67 -22.88
CA GLN A 254 12.36 -2.30 -23.11
C GLN A 254 10.96 -2.12 -22.51
N VAL A 255 10.85 -1.25 -21.53
CA VAL A 255 9.60 -0.96 -20.83
C VAL A 255 9.25 0.52 -20.96
N PRO A 256 7.96 0.90 -20.91
CA PRO A 256 7.56 2.29 -20.99
C PRO A 256 7.99 3.08 -19.75
N ALA A 257 8.39 4.33 -19.97
CA ALA A 257 8.60 5.28 -18.87
C ALA A 257 7.26 5.78 -18.30
N GLN A 258 6.20 5.79 -19.14
CA GLN A 258 4.83 6.14 -18.78
C GLN A 258 3.84 5.20 -19.50
N PRO A 259 3.02 4.45 -18.77
CA PRO A 259 3.00 4.31 -17.29
C PRO A 259 4.33 3.72 -16.79
N LYS A 260 4.82 4.21 -15.63
CA LYS A 260 6.10 3.75 -15.09
C LYS A 260 6.05 2.24 -14.89
N THR A 261 6.95 1.53 -15.61
CA THR A 261 7.07 0.08 -15.58
C THR A 261 8.52 -0.28 -15.32
N THR A 262 8.76 -1.25 -14.45
CA THR A 262 10.10 -1.65 -14.01
C THR A 262 10.20 -3.16 -13.91
N PHE A 263 11.45 -3.65 -13.96
CA PHE A 263 11.79 -5.06 -13.71
C PHE A 263 13.14 -5.11 -12.99
N ASN A 264 13.35 -6.17 -12.22
CA ASN A 264 14.59 -6.38 -11.49
C ASN A 264 14.82 -7.87 -11.23
N VAL A 265 16.00 -8.39 -11.53
CA VAL A 265 16.49 -9.66 -10.98
C VAL A 265 17.22 -9.34 -9.69
N GLY A 266 16.55 -9.50 -8.56
CA GLY A 266 17.03 -9.04 -7.26
C GLY A 266 17.97 -10.02 -6.55
N ARG A 267 17.78 -11.33 -6.81
CA ARG A 267 18.57 -12.39 -6.16
C ARG A 267 18.82 -13.53 -7.13
N ILE A 268 20.01 -14.16 -7.02
CA ILE A 268 20.38 -15.39 -7.72
C ILE A 268 21.12 -16.32 -6.78
N GLY A 269 21.08 -17.63 -7.06
CA GLY A 269 21.84 -18.63 -6.32
C GLY A 269 21.89 -19.97 -7.05
N GLY A 270 22.68 -20.88 -6.52
CA GLY A 270 22.83 -22.24 -7.06
C GLY A 270 24.28 -22.75 -7.09
N GLY A 271 24.42 -24.03 -7.43
CA GLY A 271 25.70 -24.71 -7.45
C GLY A 271 26.19 -25.13 -6.06
N THR A 272 27.11 -26.07 -6.01
CA THR A 272 27.68 -26.62 -4.78
C THR A 272 29.21 -26.60 -4.75
N SER A 273 29.86 -26.67 -5.93
CA SER A 273 31.30 -26.66 -6.06
C SER A 273 31.73 -26.15 -7.43
N VAL A 274 32.92 -25.53 -7.51
CA VAL A 274 33.47 -24.99 -8.77
C VAL A 274 33.72 -26.06 -9.82
N ASN A 275 33.97 -27.33 -9.42
CA ASN A 275 34.23 -28.46 -10.31
C ASN A 275 33.02 -29.37 -10.52
N ALA A 276 31.82 -28.89 -10.23
CA ALA A 276 30.57 -29.59 -10.49
C ALA A 276 29.68 -28.82 -11.46
N ILE A 277 29.07 -29.50 -12.43
CA ILE A 277 27.91 -28.98 -13.15
C ILE A 277 26.75 -28.96 -12.16
N PRO A 278 26.11 -27.81 -11.92
CA PRO A 278 25.02 -27.73 -10.94
C PRO A 278 23.84 -28.63 -11.31
N PHE A 279 23.14 -29.14 -10.30
CA PHE A 279 21.83 -29.75 -10.49
C PHE A 279 20.67 -28.75 -10.30
N GLU A 280 20.97 -27.57 -9.73
CA GLU A 280 19.98 -26.52 -9.53
C GLU A 280 20.63 -25.13 -9.55
N ALA A 281 19.91 -24.16 -10.11
CA ALA A 281 20.15 -22.73 -9.95
C ALA A 281 18.81 -22.00 -9.90
N TRP A 282 18.77 -20.81 -9.29
CA TRP A 282 17.54 -20.04 -9.15
C TRP A 282 17.76 -18.55 -9.19
N MET A 283 16.69 -17.81 -9.53
CA MET A 283 16.62 -16.36 -9.41
C MET A 283 15.28 -15.92 -8.86
N GLU A 284 15.25 -14.72 -8.25
CA GLU A 284 14.04 -14.02 -7.84
C GLU A 284 13.93 -12.72 -8.64
N VAL A 285 12.74 -12.52 -9.21
CA VAL A 285 12.44 -11.43 -10.12
C VAL A 285 11.26 -10.64 -9.60
N ASP A 286 11.36 -9.29 -9.62
CA ASP A 286 10.29 -8.35 -9.28
C ASP A 286 9.98 -7.51 -10.52
N MET A 287 8.72 -7.46 -10.92
CA MET A 287 8.21 -6.64 -12.03
C MET A 287 7.10 -5.76 -11.53
N ARG A 288 7.09 -4.46 -11.87
CA ARG A 288 6.11 -3.50 -11.37
C ARG A 288 5.58 -2.60 -12.46
N SER A 289 4.32 -2.19 -12.35
CA SER A 289 3.73 -1.14 -13.18
C SER A 289 2.58 -0.42 -12.49
N GLU A 290 2.38 0.85 -12.83
CA GLU A 290 1.18 1.63 -12.50
C GLU A 290 -0.04 1.21 -13.35
N ASP A 291 0.19 0.44 -14.43
CA ASP A 291 -0.84 -0.02 -15.36
C ASP A 291 -0.86 -1.55 -15.47
N ARG A 292 -2.05 -2.11 -15.42
CA ARG A 292 -2.27 -3.57 -15.46
C ARG A 292 -1.84 -4.19 -16.79
N ALA A 293 -2.11 -3.52 -17.91
CA ALA A 293 -1.77 -4.06 -19.23
C ALA A 293 -0.25 -4.00 -19.48
N ALA A 294 0.42 -2.94 -19.03
CA ALA A 294 1.87 -2.84 -19.08
C ALA A 294 2.54 -3.89 -18.18
N LEU A 295 2.00 -4.15 -16.99
CA LEU A 295 2.50 -5.23 -16.13
C LEU A 295 2.34 -6.60 -16.79
N ALA A 296 1.20 -6.89 -17.38
CA ALA A 296 0.98 -8.14 -18.10
C ALA A 296 1.91 -8.30 -19.32
N SER A 297 2.27 -7.21 -20.01
CA SER A 297 3.20 -7.23 -21.14
C SER A 297 4.64 -7.58 -20.73
N VAL A 298 5.12 -7.01 -19.60
CA VAL A 298 6.47 -7.34 -19.10
C VAL A 298 6.50 -8.77 -18.53
N ASP A 299 5.42 -9.23 -17.92
CA ASP A 299 5.26 -10.61 -17.46
C ASP A 299 5.34 -11.62 -18.62
N ALA A 300 4.62 -11.37 -19.72
CA ALA A 300 4.70 -12.21 -20.91
C ALA A 300 6.12 -12.24 -21.50
N SER A 301 6.83 -11.10 -21.50
CA SER A 301 8.22 -11.01 -21.93
C SER A 301 9.17 -11.81 -21.03
N PHE A 302 8.94 -11.76 -19.72
CA PHE A 302 9.68 -12.54 -18.73
C PHE A 302 9.51 -14.04 -18.95
N HIS A 303 8.29 -14.54 -19.10
CA HIS A 303 8.04 -15.95 -19.39
C HIS A 303 8.75 -16.42 -20.64
N LYS A 304 8.68 -15.63 -21.74
CA LYS A 304 9.36 -15.92 -23.00
C LYS A 304 10.89 -15.95 -22.85
N ALA A 305 11.46 -15.01 -22.10
CA ALA A 305 12.91 -14.95 -21.87
C ALA A 305 13.43 -16.18 -21.12
N VAL A 306 12.72 -16.60 -20.07
CA VAL A 306 13.05 -17.81 -19.29
C VAL A 306 12.95 -19.07 -20.14
N ASP A 307 11.85 -19.24 -20.89
CA ASP A 307 11.64 -20.43 -21.73
C ASP A 307 12.67 -20.51 -22.86
N SER A 308 12.99 -19.36 -23.50
CA SER A 308 14.03 -19.27 -24.52
C SER A 308 15.41 -19.65 -23.97
N ALA A 309 15.76 -19.18 -22.77
CA ALA A 309 17.04 -19.49 -22.14
C ALA A 309 17.21 -21.00 -21.86
N VAL A 310 16.15 -21.67 -21.42
CA VAL A 310 16.13 -23.13 -21.23
C VAL A 310 16.24 -23.86 -22.55
N ALA A 311 15.50 -23.43 -23.56
CA ALA A 311 15.55 -24.04 -24.89
C ALA A 311 16.93 -23.91 -25.53
N GLU A 312 17.58 -22.76 -25.46
CA GLU A 312 18.91 -22.48 -25.96
C GLU A 312 19.99 -23.35 -25.28
N GLU A 313 19.92 -23.49 -23.93
CA GLU A 313 20.88 -24.31 -23.21
C GLU A 313 20.71 -25.79 -23.54
N ASN A 314 19.47 -26.30 -23.61
CA ASN A 314 19.20 -27.67 -24.04
C ASN A 314 19.67 -27.93 -25.51
N ALA A 315 19.40 -26.99 -26.41
CA ALA A 315 19.79 -27.12 -27.83
C ALA A 315 21.31 -27.12 -28.02
N ARG A 316 22.05 -26.35 -27.24
CA ARG A 316 23.52 -26.29 -27.28
C ARG A 316 24.18 -27.68 -27.16
N TRP A 317 23.59 -28.55 -26.36
CA TRP A 317 24.14 -29.88 -26.10
C TRP A 317 23.43 -31.01 -26.84
N GLY A 318 22.50 -30.67 -27.74
CA GLY A 318 21.77 -31.62 -28.58
C GLY A 318 20.92 -32.65 -27.84
N LYS A 319 20.54 -32.33 -26.58
CA LYS A 319 19.77 -33.21 -25.69
C LYS A 319 18.57 -32.47 -25.13
N PRO A 320 17.46 -32.34 -25.90
CA PRO A 320 16.23 -31.66 -25.41
C PRO A 320 15.73 -32.28 -24.11
N GLY A 321 15.23 -31.44 -23.18
CA GLY A 321 14.59 -31.88 -21.97
C GLY A 321 15.50 -32.25 -20.80
N MET A 322 16.82 -32.11 -20.95
CA MET A 322 17.74 -32.33 -19.81
C MET A 322 17.60 -31.27 -18.71
N LEU A 323 17.33 -30.02 -19.11
CA LEU A 323 17.12 -28.92 -18.20
C LEU A 323 15.65 -28.56 -18.17
N THR A 324 15.10 -28.42 -16.99
CA THR A 324 13.72 -28.01 -16.73
C THR A 324 13.70 -26.71 -15.92
N VAL A 325 12.57 -25.99 -15.95
CA VAL A 325 12.37 -24.78 -15.18
C VAL A 325 11.00 -24.75 -14.54
N THR A 326 10.91 -24.29 -13.31
CA THR A 326 9.67 -23.87 -12.66
C THR A 326 9.69 -22.35 -12.44
N LYS A 327 8.53 -21.73 -12.54
CA LYS A 327 8.32 -20.29 -12.38
C LYS A 327 7.21 -20.14 -11.32
N ASP A 328 7.61 -20.10 -10.05
CA ASP A 328 6.68 -20.01 -8.94
C ASP A 328 6.32 -18.55 -8.69
N LEU A 329 5.04 -18.20 -8.85
CA LEU A 329 4.53 -16.87 -8.51
C LEU A 329 4.50 -16.74 -6.99
N VAL A 330 5.39 -15.91 -6.44
CA VAL A 330 5.56 -15.71 -4.98
C VAL A 330 5.01 -14.37 -4.52
N GLY A 331 4.47 -13.57 -5.42
CA GLY A 331 3.77 -12.32 -5.12
C GLY A 331 2.98 -11.84 -6.32
N ASP A 332 1.71 -11.51 -6.08
CA ASP A 332 0.76 -10.96 -7.06
C ASP A 332 -0.02 -9.82 -6.41
N ARG A 333 0.48 -8.60 -6.58
CA ARG A 333 -0.20 -7.38 -6.17
C ARG A 333 -0.82 -6.72 -7.40
N PRO A 334 -2.15 -6.62 -7.51
CA PRO A 334 -2.76 -6.02 -8.68
C PRO A 334 -2.50 -4.51 -8.74
N ALA A 335 -2.31 -3.97 -9.94
CA ALA A 335 -2.34 -2.53 -10.16
C ALA A 335 -3.78 -2.02 -10.09
N GLY A 336 -3.95 -0.77 -9.63
CA GLY A 336 -5.24 -0.09 -9.63
C GLY A 336 -5.05 1.43 -9.63
N SER A 337 -5.92 2.16 -10.30
CA SER A 337 -5.89 3.62 -10.32
C SER A 337 -7.29 4.18 -10.22
N LEU A 338 -7.44 5.22 -9.43
CA LEU A 338 -8.65 6.02 -9.39
C LEU A 338 -8.41 7.35 -10.09
N PRO A 339 -9.34 7.83 -10.93
CA PRO A 339 -9.25 9.17 -11.50
C PRO A 339 -9.14 10.24 -10.40
N ALA A 340 -8.39 11.32 -10.65
CA ALA A 340 -8.22 12.42 -9.70
C ALA A 340 -9.56 13.10 -9.33
N ASP A 341 -10.56 12.99 -10.19
CA ASP A 341 -11.92 13.51 -9.99
C ASP A 341 -12.87 12.46 -9.37
N ALA A 342 -12.41 11.26 -9.03
CA ALA A 342 -13.22 10.30 -8.31
C ALA A 342 -13.71 10.88 -6.97
N PRO A 343 -14.98 10.64 -6.56
CA PRO A 343 -15.55 11.24 -5.36
C PRO A 343 -14.71 11.07 -4.10
N ILE A 344 -14.18 9.87 -3.86
CA ILE A 344 -13.34 9.58 -2.69
C ILE A 344 -12.02 10.38 -2.71
N VAL A 345 -11.40 10.54 -3.89
CA VAL A 345 -10.15 11.31 -4.08
C VAL A 345 -10.43 12.78 -3.82
N ARG A 346 -11.47 13.35 -4.45
CA ARG A 346 -11.86 14.74 -4.20
C ARG A 346 -12.14 15.00 -2.73
N THR A 347 -12.89 14.11 -2.06
CA THR A 347 -13.20 14.25 -0.63
C THR A 347 -11.91 14.30 0.20
N ALA A 348 -10.90 13.46 -0.08
CA ALA A 348 -9.64 13.48 0.66
C ALA A 348 -8.87 14.80 0.51
N PHE A 349 -8.81 15.35 -0.70
CA PHE A 349 -8.19 16.65 -0.94
C PHE A 349 -9.01 17.82 -0.37
N GLU A 350 -10.34 17.77 -0.43
CA GLU A 350 -11.23 18.76 0.17
C GLU A 350 -11.08 18.81 1.69
N VAL A 351 -11.09 17.66 2.36
CA VAL A 351 -10.85 17.52 3.80
C VAL A 351 -9.51 18.13 4.20
N THR A 352 -8.45 17.79 3.47
CA THR A 352 -7.10 18.31 3.77
C THR A 352 -7.05 19.83 3.64
N ARG A 353 -7.63 20.40 2.59
CA ARG A 353 -7.71 21.85 2.39
C ARG A 353 -8.60 22.55 3.42
N ALA A 354 -9.72 21.93 3.82
CA ALA A 354 -10.62 22.48 4.82
C ALA A 354 -9.96 22.59 6.20
N LEU A 355 -9.00 21.71 6.50
CA LEU A 355 -8.14 21.79 7.69
C LEU A 355 -7.02 22.83 7.56
N GLY A 356 -6.88 23.49 6.41
CA GLY A 356 -5.85 24.50 6.14
C GLY A 356 -4.50 23.91 5.68
N TRP A 357 -4.47 22.65 5.22
CA TRP A 357 -3.24 21.97 4.81
C TRP A 357 -3.22 21.63 3.32
N THR A 358 -2.01 21.31 2.84
CA THR A 358 -1.77 20.88 1.46
C THR A 358 -1.39 19.40 1.48
N ALA A 359 -2.01 18.62 0.61
CA ALA A 359 -1.64 17.23 0.34
C ALA A 359 -0.92 17.13 -1.00
N SER A 360 0.05 16.21 -1.09
CA SER A 360 0.61 15.74 -2.34
C SER A 360 -0.16 14.51 -2.83
N SER A 361 -0.33 14.40 -4.16
CA SER A 361 -0.77 13.16 -4.79
C SER A 361 0.43 12.28 -5.06
N GLY A 362 0.29 10.98 -4.86
CA GLY A 362 1.35 9.99 -5.09
C GLY A 362 0.84 8.69 -5.69
N ALA A 363 1.78 7.88 -6.15
CA ALA A 363 1.58 6.48 -6.46
C ALA A 363 2.32 5.64 -5.40
N GLY A 364 1.74 4.51 -5.01
CA GLY A 364 2.31 3.61 -4.01
C GLY A 364 1.88 2.17 -4.24
N SER A 365 2.45 1.25 -3.48
CA SER A 365 1.99 -0.14 -3.41
C SER A 365 1.66 -0.40 -1.95
N THR A 366 0.39 -0.55 -1.63
CA THR A 366 -0.15 -0.67 -0.27
C THR A 366 -1.34 -1.62 -0.24
N ASP A 367 -1.96 -1.80 0.90
CA ASP A 367 -3.20 -2.54 1.06
C ASP A 367 -4.33 -2.10 0.13
N ALA A 368 -4.37 -0.81 -0.21
CA ALA A 368 -5.38 -0.26 -1.11
C ALA A 368 -5.31 -0.81 -2.55
N ASN A 369 -4.21 -1.44 -2.95
CA ASN A 369 -4.09 -2.11 -4.26
C ASN A 369 -5.20 -3.13 -4.48
N TYR A 370 -5.45 -3.97 -3.48
CA TYR A 370 -6.36 -5.09 -3.64
C TYR A 370 -7.83 -4.65 -3.80
N PRO A 371 -8.42 -3.86 -2.88
CA PRO A 371 -9.80 -3.37 -3.06
C PRO A 371 -9.96 -2.47 -4.28
N ALA A 372 -8.97 -1.63 -4.63
CA ALA A 372 -9.01 -0.83 -5.85
C ALA A 372 -9.10 -1.71 -7.11
N SER A 373 -8.39 -2.83 -7.14
CA SER A 373 -8.44 -3.79 -8.25
C SER A 373 -9.80 -4.47 -8.42
N LEU A 374 -10.58 -4.53 -7.33
CA LEU A 374 -11.95 -5.04 -7.33
C LEU A 374 -13.00 -3.96 -7.68
N GLY A 375 -12.56 -2.73 -7.98
CA GLY A 375 -13.44 -1.60 -8.29
C GLY A 375 -14.04 -0.92 -7.05
N ILE A 376 -13.55 -1.23 -5.85
CA ILE A 376 -13.96 -0.56 -4.62
C ILE A 376 -13.19 0.77 -4.52
N PRO A 377 -13.87 1.92 -4.34
CA PRO A 377 -13.21 3.20 -4.12
C PRO A 377 -12.23 3.15 -2.95
N SER A 378 -10.93 3.31 -3.23
CA SER A 378 -9.86 3.07 -2.26
C SER A 378 -8.82 4.19 -2.26
N LEU A 379 -8.29 4.51 -1.10
CA LEU A 379 -7.19 5.47 -0.91
C LEU A 379 -6.14 4.90 0.03
N ASN A 380 -4.91 5.39 -0.10
CA ASN A 380 -3.93 5.36 0.96
C ASN A 380 -3.63 6.78 1.44
N VAL A 381 -3.51 6.97 2.75
CA VAL A 381 -3.24 8.28 3.36
C VAL A 381 -2.16 8.14 4.44
N GLY A 382 -1.17 9.04 4.43
CA GLY A 382 -0.13 9.04 5.47
C GLY A 382 -0.65 9.42 6.85
N GLY A 383 -0.09 8.84 7.91
CA GLY A 383 -0.50 9.02 9.31
C GLY A 383 -0.01 10.31 9.97
N GLY A 384 0.61 11.24 9.24
CA GLY A 384 1.21 12.47 9.78
C GLY A 384 2.66 12.30 10.20
N GLY A 385 3.23 13.34 10.84
CA GLY A 385 4.65 13.35 11.19
C GLY A 385 5.59 13.32 9.99
N ARG A 386 6.86 12.95 10.22
CA ARG A 386 7.86 12.82 9.14
C ARG A 386 8.70 11.58 9.37
N GLY A 387 8.64 10.63 8.44
CA GLY A 387 9.47 9.43 8.44
C GLY A 387 10.76 9.62 7.64
N THR A 388 11.80 8.91 8.06
CA THR A 388 13.05 8.76 7.31
C THR A 388 13.56 7.33 7.43
N GLU A 389 14.29 6.87 6.43
CA GLU A 389 14.91 5.55 6.40
C GLU A 389 13.91 4.38 6.57
N ALA A 390 12.68 4.50 6.02
CA ALA A 390 11.73 3.39 5.98
C ALA A 390 12.40 2.11 5.44
N HIS A 391 12.06 0.95 6.01
CA HIS A 391 12.66 -0.36 5.69
C HIS A 391 14.15 -0.51 6.07
N ALA A 392 14.71 0.42 6.85
CA ALA A 392 16.06 0.29 7.40
C ALA A 392 16.06 0.21 8.93
N LEU A 393 17.08 -0.42 9.53
CA LEU A 393 17.21 -0.51 10.99
C LEU A 393 17.32 0.85 11.68
N GLY A 394 17.69 1.90 10.92
CA GLY A 394 17.79 3.29 11.36
C GLY A 394 16.50 4.09 11.25
N GLU A 395 15.39 3.46 10.90
CA GLU A 395 14.12 4.12 10.68
C GLU A 395 13.76 5.07 11.81
N ALA A 396 13.34 6.28 11.44
CA ALA A 396 13.02 7.32 12.39
C ALA A 396 11.72 8.03 12.03
N PHE A 397 11.03 8.51 13.05
CA PHE A 397 9.77 9.25 12.96
C PHE A 397 9.86 10.53 13.81
N ASP A 398 9.74 11.69 13.17
CA ASP A 398 9.61 12.98 13.84
C ASP A 398 8.13 13.25 14.15
N THR A 399 7.82 13.34 15.43
CA THR A 399 6.46 13.54 15.95
C THR A 399 5.96 14.97 15.82
N THR A 400 6.76 15.91 15.31
CA THR A 400 6.34 17.30 15.12
C THR A 400 5.11 17.37 14.23
N ASP A 401 4.03 17.95 14.76
CA ASP A 401 2.73 18.09 14.09
C ASP A 401 2.13 16.76 13.56
N SER A 402 2.53 15.61 14.11
CA SER A 402 2.04 14.30 13.66
C SER A 402 0.51 14.14 13.83
N TRP A 403 -0.11 14.85 14.79
CA TRP A 403 -1.56 14.93 14.98
C TRP A 403 -2.33 15.38 13.71
N MET A 404 -1.67 16.10 12.80
CA MET A 404 -2.31 16.55 11.56
C MET A 404 -2.79 15.38 10.68
N GLY A 405 -1.98 14.31 10.56
CA GLY A 405 -2.38 13.11 9.82
C GLY A 405 -3.60 12.44 10.45
N THR A 406 -3.61 12.33 11.78
CA THR A 406 -4.74 11.76 12.53
C THR A 406 -6.02 12.58 12.38
N GLN A 407 -5.94 13.92 12.47
CA GLN A 407 -7.10 14.79 12.23
C GLN A 407 -7.63 14.68 10.79
N ARG A 408 -6.74 14.61 9.80
CA ARG A 408 -7.13 14.42 8.41
C ARG A 408 -7.82 13.07 8.21
N ALA A 409 -7.25 11.99 8.73
CA ALA A 409 -7.83 10.66 8.61
C ALA A 409 -9.19 10.56 9.33
N LEU A 410 -9.33 11.15 10.51
CA LEU A 410 -10.61 11.24 11.25
C LEU A 410 -11.68 11.98 10.44
N LEU A 411 -11.38 13.20 9.96
CA LEU A 411 -12.37 13.99 9.21
C LEU A 411 -12.73 13.32 7.89
N LEU A 412 -11.75 12.67 7.23
CA LEU A 412 -11.97 11.89 6.02
C LEU A 412 -12.89 10.69 6.31
N ALA A 413 -12.65 9.94 7.39
CA ALA A 413 -13.47 8.81 7.77
C ALA A 413 -14.92 9.23 8.01
N ILE A 414 -15.15 10.31 8.75
CA ILE A 414 -16.49 10.87 8.96
C ILE A 414 -17.13 11.26 7.62
N ALA A 415 -16.44 12.04 6.78
CA ALA A 415 -16.96 12.47 5.48
C ALA A 415 -17.32 11.32 4.53
N LEU A 416 -16.55 10.23 4.56
CA LEU A 416 -16.81 9.04 3.74
C LEU A 416 -17.94 8.16 4.27
N ALA A 417 -18.23 8.21 5.56
CA ALA A 417 -19.37 7.52 6.18
C ALA A 417 -20.68 8.34 6.06
N GLU A 418 -20.63 9.62 5.68
CA GLU A 418 -21.81 10.47 5.42
C GLU A 418 -22.47 10.19 4.06
N ARG A 419 -21.72 9.70 3.05
CA ARG A 419 -22.13 9.71 1.64
C ARG A 419 -22.25 8.32 1.06
#